data_a94a4f04ba52dbdf2e35abdb93644e28
#
_entry.id   a94a4f04ba52dbdf2e35abdb93644e28
#
_cell.length_a   1.000
_cell.length_b   1.000
_cell.length_c   1.000
_cell.angle_alpha   90.00
_cell.angle_beta   90.00
_cell.angle_gamma   90.00
#
_symmetry.space_group_name_H-M   'P 1'
#
loop_
_entity.id
_entity.type
_entity.pdbx_description
1 polymer ?
#
loop_
_entity_poly.entity_id
_entity_poly.type
_entity_poly.pdbx_seq_one_letter_code
_entity_poly.pdbx_strand_id
1 'polypeptide(L)'
;TKYSYNDVKDKEMNLGLDLKGGINAILQVSVKEVLKSLSNDSKNVVFNQALDAAAEAQKNDNANYLDLFFEEFEKIAGDTKLSDPSIFGTKALSEKISFNEENITVKETLQKEINSSIGTAFEVLRSRIDKFGVTQPNIQRIGNSGRIQIELPGAKDIERVTKLITSKAEL
;
A
#
# COMPACT_ATOMS: atom_id res chain seq x y z
N THR A 1 -11.89 13.16 2.55
CA THR A 1 -11.59 11.79 2.16
C THR A 1 -10.59 11.23 3.16
N LYS A 2 -11.09 10.46 4.14
CA LYS A 2 -10.24 9.87 5.17
C LYS A 2 -9.65 8.58 4.60
N TYR A 3 -8.46 8.64 4.07
CA TYR A 3 -7.67 7.44 3.85
C TYR A 3 -7.08 7.03 5.20
N SER A 4 -7.51 5.88 5.69
CA SER A 4 -6.97 5.31 6.91
C SER A 4 -5.54 4.86 6.63
N TYR A 5 -4.61 5.35 7.45
CA TYR A 5 -3.19 4.98 7.43
C TYR A 5 -2.95 3.50 7.84
N ASN A 6 -4.01 2.70 7.91
CA ASN A 6 -3.94 1.28 8.28
C ASN A 6 -3.23 0.39 7.25
N ASP A 7 -2.75 0.96 6.14
CA ASP A 7 -2.28 0.20 4.98
C ASP A 7 -0.77 -0.03 4.95
N VAL A 8 -0.03 0.46 5.96
CA VAL A 8 1.37 0.10 6.15
C VAL A 8 1.43 -1.07 7.12
N LYS A 9 1.20 -2.28 6.60
CA LYS A 9 1.30 -3.49 7.39
C LYS A 9 2.62 -4.20 7.13
N ASP A 10 3.37 -4.38 8.23
CA ASP A 10 4.56 -5.22 8.29
C ASP A 10 4.50 -6.44 7.37
N LYS A 11 5.26 -6.43 6.33
CA LYS A 11 5.85 -7.66 5.82
C LYS A 11 7.26 -7.35 5.35
N GLU A 12 8.19 -7.84 6.14
CA GLU A 12 9.63 -7.85 5.94
C GLU A 12 10.37 -6.53 6.22
N MET A 13 10.65 -6.33 7.51
CA MET A 13 11.81 -5.54 7.90
C MET A 13 13.08 -6.39 7.70
N ASN A 14 13.75 -6.23 6.58
CA ASN A 14 15.13 -6.67 6.45
C ASN A 14 16.03 -5.64 7.14
N LEU A 15 16.37 -5.89 8.40
CA LEU A 15 17.30 -5.07 9.16
C LEU A 15 18.73 -5.43 8.75
N GLY A 16 19.37 -4.57 7.97
CA GLY A 16 20.81 -4.59 7.71
C GLY A 16 21.54 -3.71 8.73
N LEU A 17 22.50 -4.28 9.43
CA LEU A 17 23.44 -3.53 10.30
C LEU A 17 24.61 -3.06 9.45
N ASP A 18 24.72 -1.74 9.23
CA ASP A 18 25.95 -1.16 8.68
C ASP A 18 26.95 -0.88 9.82
N LEU A 19 28.26 -1.03 9.51
CA LEU A 19 29.40 -0.96 10.44
C LEU A 19 29.56 0.38 11.20
N LYS A 20 28.72 1.38 10.95
CA LYS A 20 28.74 2.69 11.62
C LYS A 20 27.66 2.91 12.68
N GLY A 21 26.88 1.88 12.99
CA GLY A 21 25.74 2.01 13.91
C GLY A 21 24.60 2.84 13.31
N GLY A 22 23.44 2.23 13.11
CA GLY A 22 22.26 2.86 12.53
C GLY A 22 21.21 1.83 12.21
N ILE A 23 20.08 2.28 11.70
CA ILE A 23 18.96 1.41 11.27
C ILE A 23 18.76 1.62 9.78
N ASN A 24 18.72 0.52 9.04
CA ASN A 24 18.30 0.46 7.65
C ASN A 24 17.06 -0.45 7.58
N ALA A 25 15.95 0.10 7.11
CA ALA A 25 14.69 -0.63 7.00
C ALA A 25 14.03 -0.40 5.64
N ILE A 26 13.36 -1.42 5.13
CA ILE A 26 12.48 -1.31 3.96
C ILE A 26 11.06 -1.57 4.44
N LEU A 27 10.20 -0.57 4.25
CA LEU A 27 8.77 -0.68 4.48
C LEU A 27 8.05 -0.87 3.15
N GLN A 28 7.02 -1.69 3.16
CA GLN A 28 6.16 -1.86 2.00
C GLN A 28 4.72 -1.43 2.32
N VAL A 29 4.18 -0.54 1.50
CA VAL A 29 2.76 -0.20 1.53
C VAL A 29 1.98 -1.39 0.96
N SER A 30 1.00 -1.89 1.70
CA SER A 30 0.15 -2.99 1.25
C SER A 30 -0.87 -2.50 0.23
N VAL A 31 -0.62 -2.78 -1.05
CA VAL A 31 -1.57 -2.47 -2.13
C VAL A 31 -2.91 -3.19 -1.92
N LYS A 32 -2.89 -4.41 -1.36
CA LYS A 32 -4.10 -5.14 -0.98
C LYS A 32 -4.99 -4.33 -0.03
N GLU A 33 -4.40 -3.76 1.02
CA GLU A 33 -5.16 -2.97 2.00
C GLU A 33 -5.62 -1.63 1.39
N VAL A 34 -4.82 -1.02 0.52
CA VAL A 34 -5.25 0.17 -0.23
C VAL A 34 -6.50 -0.14 -1.07
N LEU A 35 -6.51 -1.25 -1.82
CA LEU A 35 -7.66 -1.67 -2.61
C LEU A 35 -8.90 -1.96 -1.74
N LYS A 36 -8.72 -2.60 -0.59
CA LYS A 36 -9.82 -2.80 0.37
C LYS A 36 -10.38 -1.47 0.87
N SER A 37 -9.53 -0.54 1.24
CA SER A 37 -9.94 0.79 1.69
C SER A 37 -10.67 1.57 0.60
N LEU A 38 -10.17 1.55 -0.64
CA LEU A 38 -10.81 2.19 -1.80
C LEU A 38 -12.19 1.60 -2.10
N SER A 39 -12.38 0.30 -1.89
CA SER A 39 -13.68 -0.38 -2.03
C SER A 39 -14.60 -0.22 -0.83
N ASN A 40 -14.20 0.57 0.18
CA ASN A 40 -14.91 0.71 1.45
C ASN A 40 -15.13 -0.64 2.15
N ASP A 41 -14.09 -1.47 2.22
CA ASP A 41 -14.12 -2.82 2.79
C ASP A 41 -15.22 -3.72 2.18
N SER A 42 -15.29 -3.70 0.85
CA SER A 42 -16.25 -4.47 0.06
C SER A 42 -16.39 -5.93 0.55
N LYS A 43 -17.62 -6.39 0.65
CA LYS A 43 -17.93 -7.79 0.96
C LYS A 43 -18.20 -8.63 -0.28
N ASN A 44 -17.97 -8.08 -1.47
CA ASN A 44 -18.10 -8.82 -2.71
C ASN A 44 -17.14 -10.03 -2.71
N VAL A 45 -17.71 -11.21 -2.93
CA VAL A 45 -16.99 -12.49 -2.81
C VAL A 45 -15.89 -12.59 -3.89
N VAL A 46 -16.22 -12.24 -5.12
CA VAL A 46 -15.29 -12.30 -6.26
C VAL A 46 -14.10 -11.37 -6.03
N PHE A 47 -14.38 -10.14 -5.58
CA PHE A 47 -13.35 -9.17 -5.24
C PHE A 47 -12.38 -9.68 -4.16
N ASN A 48 -12.93 -10.22 -3.07
CA ASN A 48 -12.09 -10.72 -1.98
C ASN A 48 -11.30 -11.98 -2.38
N GLN A 49 -11.88 -12.87 -3.16
CA GLN A 49 -11.16 -14.03 -3.71
C GLN A 49 -10.02 -13.61 -4.62
N ALA A 50 -10.23 -12.63 -5.48
CA ALA A 50 -9.17 -12.09 -6.35
C ALA A 50 -8.03 -11.45 -5.54
N LEU A 51 -8.35 -10.71 -4.47
CA LEU A 51 -7.34 -10.14 -3.56
C LEU A 51 -6.49 -11.23 -2.90
N ASP A 52 -7.12 -12.32 -2.46
CA ASP A 52 -6.41 -13.40 -1.80
C ASP A 52 -5.57 -14.21 -2.79
N ALA A 53 -6.10 -14.50 -3.98
CA ALA A 53 -5.35 -15.17 -5.06
C ALA A 53 -4.13 -14.35 -5.51
N ALA A 54 -4.28 -13.04 -5.68
CA ALA A 54 -3.16 -12.16 -6.00
C ALA A 54 -2.07 -12.14 -4.90
N ALA A 55 -2.47 -12.21 -3.63
CA ALA A 55 -1.53 -12.28 -2.52
C ALA A 55 -0.75 -13.60 -2.49
N GLU A 56 -1.39 -14.72 -2.86
CA GLU A 56 -0.70 -16.01 -3.00
C GLU A 56 0.25 -16.01 -4.23
N ALA A 57 -0.21 -15.47 -5.37
CA ALA A 57 0.62 -15.36 -6.56
C ALA A 57 1.88 -14.51 -6.31
N GLN A 58 1.75 -13.40 -5.56
CA GLN A 58 2.87 -12.51 -5.25
C GLN A 58 3.97 -13.16 -4.41
N LYS A 59 3.69 -14.24 -3.67
CA LYS A 59 4.72 -14.98 -2.92
C LYS A 59 5.75 -15.65 -3.83
N ASN A 60 5.35 -15.98 -5.05
CA ASN A 60 6.16 -16.71 -6.01
C ASN A 60 6.60 -15.84 -7.20
N ASP A 61 6.10 -14.61 -7.27
CA ASP A 61 6.38 -13.67 -8.36
C ASP A 61 6.63 -12.28 -7.79
N ASN A 62 7.66 -11.60 -8.32
CA ASN A 62 7.95 -10.20 -8.00
C ASN A 62 7.10 -9.21 -8.80
N ALA A 63 6.02 -9.67 -9.42
CA ALA A 63 5.11 -8.83 -10.19
C ALA A 63 4.39 -7.80 -9.30
N ASN A 64 3.91 -6.74 -9.93
CA ASN A 64 3.12 -5.71 -9.25
C ASN A 64 1.80 -6.32 -8.76
N TYR A 65 1.48 -6.10 -7.49
CA TYR A 65 0.26 -6.64 -6.88
C TYR A 65 -1.03 -6.23 -7.61
N LEU A 66 -1.12 -4.99 -8.12
CA LEU A 66 -2.30 -4.54 -8.86
C LEU A 66 -2.47 -5.34 -10.16
N ASP A 67 -1.37 -5.66 -10.85
CA ASP A 67 -1.42 -6.47 -12.07
C ASP A 67 -1.89 -7.89 -11.76
N LEU A 68 -1.32 -8.51 -10.74
CA LEU A 68 -1.75 -9.84 -10.27
C LEU A 68 -3.22 -9.84 -9.84
N PHE A 69 -3.65 -8.82 -9.08
CA PHE A 69 -5.06 -8.70 -8.69
C PHE A 69 -5.99 -8.61 -9.90
N PHE A 70 -5.60 -7.83 -10.91
CA PHE A 70 -6.39 -7.65 -12.12
C PHE A 70 -6.51 -8.96 -12.90
N GLU A 71 -5.40 -9.69 -13.08
CA GLU A 71 -5.39 -11.00 -13.72
C GLU A 71 -6.25 -12.02 -12.98
N GLU A 72 -6.11 -12.11 -11.67
CA GLU A 72 -6.92 -13.03 -10.85
C GLU A 72 -8.40 -12.64 -10.85
N PHE A 73 -8.71 -11.35 -10.81
CA PHE A 73 -10.08 -10.88 -10.90
C PHE A 73 -10.72 -11.27 -12.23
N GLU A 74 -10.06 -11.03 -13.35
CA GLU A 74 -10.60 -11.38 -14.68
C GLU A 74 -10.85 -12.88 -14.88
N LYS A 75 -10.06 -13.74 -14.22
CA LYS A 75 -10.27 -15.21 -14.27
C LYS A 75 -11.57 -15.65 -13.64
N ILE A 76 -12.06 -14.94 -12.62
CA ILE A 76 -13.19 -15.38 -11.79
C ILE A 76 -14.39 -14.44 -11.83
N ALA A 77 -14.24 -13.27 -12.44
CA ALA A 77 -15.25 -12.21 -12.41
C ALA A 77 -16.55 -12.54 -13.16
N GLY A 78 -16.48 -13.36 -14.22
CA GLY A 78 -17.62 -13.56 -15.11
C GLY A 78 -18.11 -12.21 -15.66
N ASP A 79 -19.38 -11.88 -15.41
CA ASP A 79 -19.99 -10.60 -15.80
C ASP A 79 -19.78 -9.46 -14.79
N THR A 80 -19.11 -9.73 -13.67
CA THR A 80 -18.86 -8.73 -12.61
C THR A 80 -17.77 -7.76 -13.06
N LYS A 81 -18.05 -6.46 -13.02
CA LYS A 81 -17.07 -5.41 -13.32
C LYS A 81 -16.47 -4.82 -12.05
N LEU A 82 -15.25 -4.32 -12.14
CA LEU A 82 -14.62 -3.56 -11.05
C LEU A 82 -15.40 -2.27 -10.71
N SER A 83 -16.11 -1.69 -11.68
CA SER A 83 -17.00 -0.54 -11.49
C SER A 83 -18.34 -0.87 -10.82
N ASP A 84 -18.58 -2.12 -10.42
CA ASP A 84 -19.78 -2.52 -9.68
C ASP A 84 -19.88 -1.71 -8.36
N PRO A 85 -21.10 -1.23 -7.99
CA PRO A 85 -21.32 -0.49 -6.75
C PRO A 85 -20.89 -1.24 -5.49
N SER A 86 -20.84 -2.56 -5.52
CA SER A 86 -20.35 -3.40 -4.41
C SER A 86 -18.82 -3.46 -4.34
N ILE A 87 -18.09 -2.95 -5.33
CA ILE A 87 -16.61 -2.97 -5.40
C ILE A 87 -16.08 -1.53 -5.41
N PHE A 88 -15.81 -0.95 -6.58
CA PHE A 88 -15.26 0.40 -6.71
C PHE A 88 -16.26 1.44 -7.24
N GLY A 89 -17.44 1.04 -7.70
CA GLY A 89 -18.53 1.95 -8.09
C GLY A 89 -19.19 2.63 -6.88
N THR A 90 -18.38 2.98 -5.87
CA THR A 90 -18.83 3.58 -4.62
C THR A 90 -19.04 5.09 -4.76
N LYS A 91 -19.87 5.67 -3.88
CA LYS A 91 -20.06 7.12 -3.84
C LYS A 91 -18.74 7.88 -3.66
N ALA A 92 -17.79 7.31 -2.94
CA ALA A 92 -16.47 7.93 -2.70
C ALA A 92 -15.61 8.05 -3.98
N LEU A 93 -15.80 7.14 -4.93
CA LEU A 93 -15.07 7.12 -6.20
C LEU A 93 -15.92 7.55 -7.40
N SER A 94 -17.17 7.99 -7.20
CA SER A 94 -18.11 8.32 -8.29
C SER A 94 -17.65 9.45 -9.21
N GLU A 95 -16.74 10.31 -8.75
CA GLU A 95 -16.13 11.35 -9.60
C GLU A 95 -15.01 10.83 -10.47
N LYS A 96 -14.49 9.64 -10.17
CA LYS A 96 -13.30 9.03 -10.80
C LYS A 96 -13.60 7.75 -11.56
N ILE A 97 -14.64 7.02 -11.15
CA ILE A 97 -15.07 5.76 -11.75
C ILE A 97 -16.55 5.88 -12.07
N SER A 98 -16.86 5.83 -13.36
CA SER A 98 -18.23 5.90 -13.87
C SER A 98 -18.94 4.55 -13.69
N PHE A 99 -20.26 4.60 -13.64
CA PHE A 99 -21.07 3.38 -13.64
C PHE A 99 -20.83 2.57 -14.92
N ASN A 100 -20.64 1.26 -14.77
CA ASN A 100 -20.40 0.32 -15.87
C ASN A 100 -19.11 0.60 -16.68
N GLU A 101 -18.14 1.28 -16.08
CA GLU A 101 -16.85 1.54 -16.72
C GLU A 101 -16.05 0.26 -16.95
N GLU A 102 -15.25 0.24 -18.00
CA GLU A 102 -14.43 -0.92 -18.33
C GLU A 102 -13.32 -1.15 -17.31
N ASN A 103 -13.03 -2.42 -17.03
CA ASN A 103 -12.06 -2.81 -16.00
C ASN A 103 -10.66 -2.19 -16.22
N ILE A 104 -10.24 -2.02 -17.48
CA ILE A 104 -8.93 -1.43 -17.80
C ILE A 104 -8.85 0.03 -17.35
N THR A 105 -9.92 0.82 -17.57
CA THR A 105 -9.99 2.22 -17.16
C THR A 105 -10.03 2.34 -15.64
N VAL A 106 -10.78 1.45 -14.99
CA VAL A 106 -10.79 1.36 -13.52
C VAL A 106 -9.40 1.04 -12.99
N LYS A 107 -8.66 0.10 -13.63
CA LYS A 107 -7.27 -0.23 -13.25
C LYS A 107 -6.36 0.98 -13.29
N GLU A 108 -6.44 1.80 -14.35
CA GLU A 108 -5.65 3.03 -14.47
C GLU A 108 -5.97 4.03 -13.35
N THR A 109 -7.24 4.16 -13.01
CA THR A 109 -7.69 5.01 -11.89
C THR A 109 -7.16 4.48 -10.56
N LEU A 110 -7.27 3.18 -10.32
CA LEU A 110 -6.73 2.54 -9.11
C LEU A 110 -5.21 2.70 -8.99
N GLN A 111 -4.47 2.61 -10.09
CA GLN A 111 -3.02 2.86 -10.10
C GLN A 111 -2.68 4.27 -9.63
N LYS A 112 -3.45 5.27 -10.05
CA LYS A 112 -3.29 6.67 -9.60
C LYS A 112 -3.59 6.82 -8.10
N GLU A 113 -4.66 6.20 -7.63
CA GLU A 113 -5.05 6.24 -6.21
C GLU A 113 -4.01 5.51 -5.32
N ILE A 114 -3.50 4.37 -5.77
CA ILE A 114 -2.41 3.64 -5.08
C ILE A 114 -1.16 4.52 -5.00
N ASN A 115 -0.75 5.15 -6.09
CA ASN A 115 0.42 6.03 -6.10
C ASN A 115 0.24 7.24 -5.16
N SER A 116 -0.97 7.79 -5.10
CA SER A 116 -1.33 8.86 -4.16
C SER A 116 -1.24 8.38 -2.71
N SER A 117 -1.76 7.19 -2.41
CA SER A 117 -1.69 6.58 -1.08
C SER A 117 -0.25 6.31 -0.63
N ILE A 118 0.59 5.81 -1.54
CA ILE A 118 2.03 5.62 -1.28
C ILE A 118 2.71 6.98 -1.00
N GLY A 119 2.36 8.02 -1.76
CA GLY A 119 2.86 9.37 -1.54
C GLY A 119 2.49 9.90 -0.16
N THR A 120 1.25 9.75 0.24
CA THR A 120 0.78 10.15 1.58
C THR A 120 1.50 9.38 2.69
N ALA A 121 1.65 8.06 2.55
CA ALA A 121 2.39 7.23 3.50
C ALA A 121 3.85 7.69 3.63
N PHE A 122 4.50 8.01 2.53
CA PHE A 122 5.86 8.54 2.51
C PHE A 122 5.99 9.84 3.31
N GLU A 123 5.09 10.82 3.08
CA GLU A 123 5.13 12.11 3.77
C GLU A 123 4.84 11.95 5.28
N VAL A 124 3.93 11.07 5.65
CA VAL A 124 3.65 10.77 7.07
C VAL A 124 4.88 10.15 7.75
N LEU A 125 5.53 9.17 7.10
CA LEU A 125 6.75 8.55 7.62
C LEU A 125 7.86 9.58 7.79
N ARG A 126 8.08 10.42 6.79
CA ARG A 126 9.05 11.52 6.84
C ARG A 126 8.79 12.44 8.02
N SER A 127 7.56 12.92 8.16
CA SER A 127 7.18 13.80 9.28
C SER A 127 7.40 13.15 10.65
N ARG A 128 7.15 11.84 10.79
CA ARG A 128 7.40 11.11 12.04
C ARG A 128 8.87 10.99 12.36
N ILE A 129 9.68 10.67 11.35
CA ILE A 129 11.12 10.52 11.52
C ILE A 129 11.77 11.87 11.86
N ASP A 130 11.33 12.94 11.20
CA ASP A 130 11.79 14.31 11.50
C ASP A 130 11.48 14.70 12.97
N LYS A 131 10.27 14.36 13.45
CA LYS A 131 9.87 14.60 14.85
C LYS A 131 10.65 13.74 15.85
N PHE A 132 11.15 12.59 15.43
CA PHE A 132 11.95 11.71 16.27
C PHE A 132 13.36 12.27 16.55
N GLY A 133 13.83 13.22 15.74
CA GLY A 133 15.09 13.93 15.94
C GLY A 133 16.33 13.13 15.56
N VAL A 134 16.21 12.19 14.62
CA VAL A 134 17.38 11.51 14.04
C VAL A 134 18.15 12.50 13.15
N THR A 135 19.47 12.54 13.32
CA THR A 135 20.32 13.39 12.49
C THR A 135 20.49 12.79 11.10
N GLN A 136 20.16 13.57 10.07
CA GLN A 136 20.35 13.21 8.66
C GLN A 136 19.67 11.88 8.25
N PRO A 137 18.36 11.72 8.46
CA PRO A 137 17.66 10.54 7.98
C PRO A 137 17.64 10.54 6.45
N ASN A 138 17.81 9.37 5.84
CA ASN A 138 17.61 9.18 4.41
C ASN A 138 16.35 8.35 4.20
N ILE A 139 15.37 8.91 3.49
CA ILE A 139 14.10 8.26 3.20
C ILE A 139 13.85 8.34 1.71
N GLN A 140 13.72 7.21 1.05
CA GLN A 140 13.57 7.13 -0.40
C GLN A 140 12.48 6.15 -0.81
N ARG A 141 11.72 6.50 -1.85
CA ARG A 141 10.80 5.56 -2.51
C ARG A 141 11.60 4.69 -3.48
N ILE A 142 11.36 3.38 -3.46
CA ILE A 142 12.00 2.43 -4.38
C ILE A 142 11.06 2.21 -5.57
N GLY A 143 11.27 2.97 -6.64
CA GLY A 143 10.47 2.88 -7.85
C GLY A 143 8.96 3.02 -7.59
N ASN A 144 8.16 2.24 -8.31
CA ASN A 144 6.70 2.18 -8.17
C ASN A 144 6.22 0.96 -7.37
N SER A 145 7.12 0.28 -6.66
CA SER A 145 6.83 -0.96 -5.95
C SER A 145 6.07 -0.79 -4.63
N GLY A 146 5.81 0.45 -4.21
CA GLY A 146 5.25 0.74 -2.89
C GLY A 146 6.23 0.56 -1.74
N ARG A 147 7.53 0.31 -2.05
CA ARG A 147 8.59 0.19 -1.04
C ARG A 147 9.18 1.55 -0.72
N ILE A 148 9.47 1.74 0.57
CA ILE A 148 10.12 2.94 1.10
C ILE A 148 11.34 2.48 1.88
N GLN A 149 12.52 2.89 1.45
CA GLN A 149 13.77 2.67 2.17
C GLN A 149 13.97 3.79 3.19
N ILE A 150 14.34 3.40 4.40
CA ILE A 150 14.59 4.28 5.53
C ILE A 150 15.95 3.96 6.10
N GLU A 151 16.84 4.93 6.13
CA GLU A 151 18.16 4.84 6.74
C GLU A 151 18.26 5.90 7.85
N LEU A 152 18.52 5.45 9.07
CA LEU A 152 18.60 6.31 10.25
C LEU A 152 19.99 6.18 10.89
N PRO A 153 20.96 6.98 10.45
CA PRO A 153 22.32 6.93 10.98
C PRO A 153 22.35 7.26 12.48
N GLY A 154 23.08 6.46 13.25
CA GLY A 154 23.25 6.69 14.69
C GLY A 154 22.05 6.34 15.55
N ALA A 155 20.94 5.88 14.99
CA ALA A 155 19.80 5.37 15.76
C ALA A 155 20.19 4.05 16.43
N LYS A 156 20.02 3.97 17.76
CA LYS A 156 20.42 2.80 18.57
C LYS A 156 19.25 1.97 19.06
N ASP A 157 18.07 2.58 19.15
CA ASP A 157 16.87 1.97 19.72
C ASP A 157 15.97 1.46 18.58
N ILE A 158 16.23 0.23 18.16
CA ILE A 158 15.50 -0.43 17.07
C ILE A 158 14.01 -0.56 17.41
N GLU A 159 13.68 -0.96 18.65
CA GLU A 159 12.28 -1.17 19.05
C GLU A 159 11.47 0.14 18.99
N ARG A 160 12.07 1.21 19.49
CA ARG A 160 11.41 2.52 19.50
C ARG A 160 11.21 3.07 18.09
N VAL A 161 12.21 2.90 17.21
CA VAL A 161 12.11 3.29 15.80
C VAL A 161 11.05 2.44 15.10
N THR A 162 11.09 1.13 15.26
CA THR A 162 10.08 0.22 14.70
C THR A 162 8.68 0.64 15.11
N LYS A 163 8.45 0.87 16.39
CA LYS A 163 7.16 1.33 16.91
C LYS A 163 6.73 2.67 16.30
N LEU A 164 7.68 3.59 16.11
CA LEU A 164 7.42 4.90 15.50
C LEU A 164 6.94 4.78 14.07
N ILE A 165 7.63 3.99 13.25
CA ILE A 165 7.36 3.87 11.81
C ILE A 165 6.18 2.94 11.51
N THR A 166 5.88 1.98 12.39
CA THR A 166 4.77 1.03 12.23
C THR A 166 3.51 1.41 13.01
N SER A 167 3.58 2.39 13.92
CA SER A 167 2.42 2.80 14.69
C SER A 167 1.33 3.38 13.81
N LYS A 168 0.07 3.01 14.08
CA LYS A 168 -1.09 3.63 13.45
C LYS A 168 -1.07 5.13 13.71
N ALA A 169 -1.35 5.94 12.67
CA ALA A 169 -1.64 7.34 12.90
C ALA A 169 -3.04 7.42 13.53
N GLU A 170 -3.11 7.64 14.82
CA GLU A 170 -4.31 8.20 15.41
C GLU A 170 -4.38 9.67 15.01
N LEU A 171 -5.40 10.02 14.23
CA LEU A 171 -5.80 11.38 13.90
C LEU A 171 -6.95 11.78 14.82
#